data_34d61983bbea6d48e8bdd2644105e6fa
#
_entry.id   34d61983bbea6d48e8bdd2644105e6fa
#
_cell.length_a   1.000
_cell.length_b   1.000
_cell.length_c   1.000
_cell.angle_alpha   90.00
_cell.angle_beta   90.00
_cell.angle_gamma   90.00
#
_symmetry.space_group_name_H-M   'P 1'
#
loop_
_entity.id
_entity.type
_entity.pdbx_description
1 polymer ?
#
loop_
_entity_poly.entity_id
_entity_poly.type
_entity_poly.pdbx_seq_one_letter_code
_entity_poly.pdbx_strand_id
1 'polypeptide(L)'
;MSDGYGMPNGNAPRELVVFDFLVGAWECESHVRGPDDVVRSRPATWVGRYILDGYAISDEFRQLGPAGEVAMLGQTYRVFNTDSKIWVMKWLDALDATWLDLGPEDLGGVSVRDGTITFKHRRPRGRSGRLFPLSSLFRNTFFDIAEAGFRWRAELSTDNGETWAEVQTIEARRPATA
;
A
#
# COMPACT_ATOMS: atom_id res chain seq x y z
N MET A 1 27.85 1.22 -2.78
CA MET A 1 27.29 2.49 -2.28
C MET A 1 25.83 2.19 -1.94
N SER A 2 25.37 2.46 -0.73
CA SER A 2 23.93 2.35 -0.46
C SER A 2 23.23 3.40 -1.34
N ASP A 3 22.25 2.99 -2.10
CA ASP A 3 21.50 3.82 -3.05
C ASP A 3 20.57 4.86 -2.37
N GLY A 4 20.77 5.14 -1.09
CA GLY A 4 19.95 6.07 -0.29
C GLY A 4 18.63 5.49 0.23
N TYR A 5 18.35 4.22 -0.04
CA TYR A 5 17.10 3.55 0.40
C TYR A 5 17.27 2.68 1.65
N GLY A 6 18.48 2.63 2.21
CA GLY A 6 18.80 1.83 3.38
C GLY A 6 18.95 0.33 3.07
N MET A 7 19.27 -0.42 4.12
CA MET A 7 19.49 -1.87 4.05
C MET A 7 18.80 -2.54 5.24
N PRO A 8 18.40 -3.83 5.11
CA PRO A 8 17.88 -4.57 6.26
C PRO A 8 18.98 -4.75 7.31
N ASN A 9 18.63 -4.64 8.58
CA ASN A 9 19.52 -4.98 9.67
C ASN A 9 19.72 -6.52 9.74
N GLY A 10 20.93 -6.98 9.96
CA GLY A 10 21.22 -8.41 10.05
C GLY A 10 20.48 -9.14 11.21
N ASN A 11 20.01 -8.39 12.20
CA ASN A 11 19.23 -8.90 13.32
C ASN A 11 17.72 -8.65 13.17
N ALA A 12 17.29 -8.01 12.07
CA ALA A 12 15.87 -7.76 11.82
C ALA A 12 15.12 -9.06 11.49
N PRO A 13 13.80 -9.11 11.72
CA PRO A 13 12.99 -10.24 11.32
C PRO A 13 13.13 -10.57 9.83
N ARG A 14 13.36 -11.84 9.50
CA ARG A 14 13.48 -12.30 8.11
C ARG A 14 12.22 -12.04 7.28
N GLU A 15 11.09 -11.96 7.93
CA GLU A 15 9.80 -11.67 7.33
C GLU A 15 9.78 -10.32 6.61
N LEU A 16 10.66 -9.37 6.97
CA LEU A 16 10.75 -8.07 6.27
C LEU A 16 11.02 -8.22 4.77
N VAL A 17 11.68 -9.31 4.34
CA VAL A 17 11.94 -9.59 2.92
C VAL A 17 10.64 -9.68 2.08
N VAL A 18 9.51 -9.97 2.70
CA VAL A 18 8.20 -10.02 2.03
C VAL A 18 7.86 -8.70 1.33
N PHE A 19 8.29 -7.57 1.90
CA PHE A 19 8.06 -6.24 1.33
C PHE A 19 9.32 -5.57 0.77
N ASP A 20 10.44 -6.29 0.66
CA ASP A 20 11.71 -5.78 0.15
C ASP A 20 11.59 -5.24 -1.30
N PHE A 21 10.71 -5.83 -2.10
CA PHE A 21 10.44 -5.36 -3.46
C PHE A 21 9.99 -3.90 -3.52
N LEU A 22 9.38 -3.35 -2.45
CA LEU A 22 8.97 -1.94 -2.39
C LEU A 22 10.16 -0.98 -2.29
N VAL A 23 11.33 -1.46 -1.85
CA VAL A 23 12.51 -0.61 -1.61
C VAL A 23 13.06 -0.06 -2.93
N GLY A 24 13.27 1.25 -2.95
CA GLY A 24 13.68 2.01 -4.13
C GLY A 24 12.58 2.92 -4.64
N ALA A 25 12.80 3.50 -5.80
CA ALA A 25 11.84 4.36 -6.49
C ALA A 25 11.08 3.58 -7.57
N TRP A 26 9.80 3.94 -7.73
CA TRP A 26 8.90 3.38 -8.72
C TRP A 26 8.10 4.48 -9.40
N GLU A 27 8.06 4.45 -10.72
CA GLU A 27 7.09 5.20 -11.53
C GLU A 27 5.82 4.36 -11.63
N CYS A 28 4.68 4.98 -11.36
CA CYS A 28 3.42 4.29 -11.27
C CYS A 28 2.36 4.91 -12.17
N GLU A 29 1.54 4.05 -12.77
CA GLU A 29 0.28 4.43 -13.36
C GLU A 29 -0.86 3.86 -12.52
N SER A 30 -1.68 4.77 -11.99
CA SER A 30 -2.82 4.43 -11.13
C SER A 30 -4.12 4.57 -11.92
N HIS A 31 -4.92 3.52 -11.96
CA HIS A 31 -6.24 3.50 -12.61
C HIS A 31 -7.32 3.50 -11.53
N VAL A 32 -8.03 4.61 -11.40
CA VAL A 32 -9.03 4.83 -10.36
C VAL A 32 -10.42 4.79 -10.95
N ARG A 33 -11.29 3.94 -10.41
CA ARG A 33 -12.70 3.89 -10.76
C ARG A 33 -13.46 4.98 -10.02
N GLY A 34 -14.08 5.87 -10.79
CA GLY A 34 -14.92 6.95 -10.26
C GLY A 34 -16.31 6.46 -9.82
N PRO A 35 -17.09 7.35 -9.17
CA PRO A 35 -18.48 7.04 -8.80
C PRO A 35 -19.40 6.87 -10.02
N ASP A 36 -18.98 7.37 -11.18
CA ASP A 36 -19.63 7.23 -12.49
C ASP A 36 -19.22 5.94 -13.23
N ASP A 37 -18.56 5.02 -12.53
CA ASP A 37 -18.02 3.75 -13.05
C ASP A 37 -16.95 3.91 -14.16
N VAL A 38 -16.47 5.12 -14.39
CA VAL A 38 -15.41 5.40 -15.37
C VAL A 38 -14.04 5.25 -14.72
N VAL A 39 -13.17 4.47 -15.36
CA VAL A 39 -11.77 4.32 -14.94
C VAL A 39 -10.94 5.46 -15.52
N ARG A 40 -10.17 6.11 -14.66
CA ARG A 40 -9.29 7.23 -15.03
C ARG A 40 -7.85 6.93 -14.64
N SER A 41 -6.93 7.04 -15.60
CA SER A 41 -5.48 6.96 -15.33
C SER A 41 -4.98 8.21 -14.62
N ARG A 42 -4.04 8.01 -13.69
CA ARG A 42 -3.37 9.04 -12.90
C ARG A 42 -1.89 8.69 -12.75
N PRO A 43 -0.98 9.62 -13.04
CA PRO A 43 0.44 9.42 -12.71
C PRO A 43 0.63 9.37 -11.20
N ALA A 44 1.50 8.47 -10.78
CA ALA A 44 1.84 8.31 -9.37
C ALA A 44 3.32 7.91 -9.20
N THR A 45 3.81 8.03 -7.98
CA THR A 45 5.13 7.55 -7.58
C THR A 45 5.02 6.73 -6.31
N TRP A 46 5.89 5.73 -6.17
CA TRP A 46 6.01 4.94 -4.96
C TRP A 46 7.48 4.85 -4.58
N VAL A 47 7.83 5.19 -3.34
CA VAL A 47 9.22 5.21 -2.86
C VAL A 47 9.32 4.48 -1.54
N GLY A 48 9.97 3.33 -1.54
CA GLY A 48 10.19 2.51 -0.35
C GLY A 48 11.61 2.62 0.20
N ARG A 49 11.75 2.44 1.51
CA ARG A 49 13.04 2.50 2.22
C ARG A 49 13.07 1.59 3.43
N TYR A 50 14.24 1.05 3.74
CA TYR A 50 14.51 0.56 5.08
C TYR A 50 14.69 1.76 6.02
N ILE A 51 14.05 1.72 7.17
CA ILE A 51 14.10 2.75 8.22
C ILE A 51 14.37 2.10 9.58
N LEU A 52 14.55 2.92 10.63
CA LEU A 52 14.78 2.44 12.00
C LEU A 52 15.93 1.44 12.04
N ASP A 53 17.08 1.84 11.50
CA ASP A 53 18.28 0.98 11.41
C ASP A 53 18.03 -0.37 10.72
N GLY A 54 17.11 -0.40 9.73
CA GLY A 54 16.78 -1.60 8.97
C GLY A 54 15.82 -2.57 9.64
N TYR A 55 15.18 -2.19 10.74
CA TYR A 55 14.17 -3.01 11.43
C TYR A 55 12.75 -2.81 10.91
N ALA A 56 12.54 -1.85 10.02
CA ALA A 56 11.25 -1.56 9.43
C ALA A 56 11.38 -1.16 7.96
N ILE A 57 10.29 -1.29 7.21
CA ILE A 57 10.15 -0.73 5.87
C ILE A 57 9.09 0.37 5.92
N SER A 58 9.41 1.52 5.30
CA SER A 58 8.44 2.57 5.05
C SER A 58 8.36 2.87 3.57
N ASP A 59 7.17 3.17 3.06
CA ASP A 59 6.99 3.61 1.69
C ASP A 59 6.01 4.78 1.57
N GLU A 60 6.38 5.77 0.78
CA GLU A 60 5.52 6.89 0.39
C GLU A 60 4.83 6.57 -0.94
N PHE A 61 3.54 6.79 -1.01
CA PHE A 61 2.77 6.79 -2.25
C PHE A 61 2.19 8.18 -2.50
N ARG A 62 2.41 8.69 -3.72
CA ARG A 62 1.93 9.99 -4.19
C ARG A 62 1.21 9.80 -5.52
N GLN A 63 -0.03 10.28 -5.63
CA GLN A 63 -0.80 10.28 -6.87
C GLN A 63 -1.19 11.71 -7.23
N LEU A 64 -1.10 12.03 -8.50
CA LEU A 64 -1.52 13.32 -9.03
C LEU A 64 -2.97 13.26 -9.55
N GLY A 65 -3.67 14.37 -9.40
CA GLY A 65 -4.97 14.60 -9.99
C GLY A 65 -4.90 15.14 -11.43
N PRO A 66 -6.06 15.42 -12.05
CA PRO A 66 -6.14 15.80 -13.46
C PRO A 66 -5.45 17.13 -13.79
N ALA A 67 -5.34 18.05 -12.84
CA ALA A 67 -4.67 19.34 -13.02
C ALA A 67 -3.22 19.34 -12.49
N GLY A 68 -2.67 18.15 -12.14
CA GLY A 68 -1.34 18.00 -11.59
C GLY A 68 -1.25 18.24 -10.07
N GLU A 69 -2.37 18.50 -9.42
CA GLU A 69 -2.46 18.59 -7.96
C GLU A 69 -2.21 17.25 -7.28
N VAL A 70 -1.79 17.27 -6.03
CA VAL A 70 -1.64 16.04 -5.24
C VAL A 70 -3.02 15.56 -4.80
N ALA A 71 -3.47 14.43 -5.36
CA ALA A 71 -4.78 13.82 -5.09
C ALA A 71 -4.75 12.75 -4.00
N MET A 72 -3.59 12.11 -3.80
CA MET A 72 -3.33 11.18 -2.70
C MET A 72 -1.87 11.31 -2.27
N LEU A 73 -1.65 11.39 -0.99
CA LEU A 73 -0.31 11.41 -0.40
C LEU A 73 -0.34 10.71 0.95
N GLY A 74 0.48 9.72 1.09
CA GLY A 74 0.59 9.04 2.37
C GLY A 74 1.79 8.16 2.48
N GLN A 75 2.00 7.64 3.68
CA GLN A 75 3.15 6.80 4.00
C GLN A 75 2.72 5.58 4.78
N THR A 76 3.19 4.41 4.36
CA THR A 76 3.04 3.17 5.11
C THR A 76 4.27 2.89 5.94
N TYR A 77 4.06 2.33 7.12
CA TYR A 77 5.09 1.75 7.99
C TYR A 77 4.80 0.28 8.18
N ARG A 78 5.83 -0.58 8.07
CA ARG A 78 5.72 -2.04 8.20
C ARG A 78 6.78 -2.56 9.14
N VAL A 79 6.33 -3.24 10.19
CA VAL A 79 7.17 -3.93 11.17
C VAL A 79 6.60 -5.32 11.38
N PHE A 80 7.45 -6.31 11.57
CA PHE A 80 7.02 -7.66 11.92
C PHE A 80 7.31 -7.95 13.39
N ASN A 81 6.30 -8.37 14.13
CA ASN A 81 6.45 -8.80 15.51
C ASN A 81 6.76 -10.30 15.55
N THR A 82 7.98 -10.64 15.98
CA THR A 82 8.46 -12.02 16.01
C THR A 82 7.81 -12.89 17.07
N ASP A 83 7.31 -12.30 18.16
CA ASP A 83 6.69 -13.05 19.25
C ASP A 83 5.26 -13.46 18.89
N SER A 84 4.46 -12.51 18.43
CA SER A 84 3.08 -12.77 18.01
C SER A 84 2.93 -13.27 16.57
N LYS A 85 4.02 -13.22 15.76
CA LYS A 85 4.04 -13.62 14.34
C LYS A 85 3.08 -12.81 13.46
N ILE A 86 2.88 -11.54 13.79
CA ILE A 86 2.01 -10.64 13.05
C ILE A 86 2.75 -9.46 12.44
N TRP A 87 2.23 -8.97 11.33
CA TRP A 87 2.60 -7.69 10.76
C TRP A 87 1.88 -6.56 11.48
N VAL A 88 2.64 -5.55 11.90
CA VAL A 88 2.09 -4.26 12.35
C VAL A 88 2.31 -3.27 11.20
N MET A 89 1.22 -2.90 10.54
CA MET A 89 1.27 -2.00 9.40
C MET A 89 0.32 -0.84 9.61
N LYS A 90 0.81 0.38 9.34
CA LYS A 90 0.02 1.60 9.47
C LYS A 90 0.22 2.49 8.25
N TRP A 91 -0.87 3.06 7.76
CA TRP A 91 -0.88 4.08 6.73
C TRP A 91 -1.22 5.43 7.34
N LEU A 92 -0.38 6.43 7.09
CA LEU A 92 -0.68 7.83 7.33
C LEU A 92 -1.20 8.46 6.03
N ASP A 93 -2.46 8.88 6.03
CA ASP A 93 -2.98 9.75 4.98
C ASP A 93 -2.63 11.19 5.35
N ALA A 94 -1.73 11.80 4.58
CA ALA A 94 -1.22 13.14 4.89
C ALA A 94 -2.23 14.25 4.56
N LEU A 95 -3.15 14.02 3.62
CA LEU A 95 -4.16 15.00 3.22
C LEU A 95 -5.34 15.03 4.19
N ASP A 96 -5.74 13.88 4.69
CA ASP A 96 -6.82 13.73 5.67
C ASP A 96 -6.32 13.78 7.13
N ALA A 97 -5.00 13.77 7.36
CA ALA A 97 -4.35 13.69 8.67
C ALA A 97 -4.88 12.51 9.51
N THR A 98 -5.01 11.35 8.90
CA THR A 98 -5.57 10.14 9.53
C THR A 98 -4.62 8.95 9.44
N TRP A 99 -4.73 8.07 10.44
CA TRP A 99 -4.04 6.80 10.48
C TRP A 99 -5.00 5.65 10.20
N LEU A 100 -4.53 4.66 9.43
CA LEU A 100 -5.22 3.40 9.19
C LEU A 100 -4.37 2.24 9.68
N ASP A 101 -5.00 1.28 10.36
CA ASP A 101 -4.40 -0.03 10.58
C ASP A 101 -4.60 -0.89 9.33
N LEU A 102 -3.50 -1.40 8.77
CA LEU A 102 -3.52 -2.27 7.59
C LEU A 102 -3.27 -3.72 8.02
N GLY A 103 -4.15 -4.62 7.63
CA GLY A 103 -4.05 -6.05 7.97
C GLY A 103 -4.14 -6.34 9.47
N PRO A 104 -5.10 -5.76 10.22
CA PRO A 104 -5.28 -6.11 11.62
C PRO A 104 -5.74 -7.58 11.75
N GLU A 105 -5.44 -8.23 12.88
CA GLU A 105 -5.72 -9.66 13.11
C GLU A 105 -7.19 -10.02 12.98
N ASP A 106 -8.09 -9.15 13.46
CA ASP A 106 -9.53 -9.34 13.36
C ASP A 106 -10.09 -9.32 11.93
N LEU A 107 -9.27 -8.88 10.97
CA LEU A 107 -9.55 -8.97 9.53
C LEU A 107 -8.71 -10.03 8.80
N GLY A 108 -8.01 -10.88 9.55
CA GLY A 108 -7.21 -11.99 9.03
C GLY A 108 -5.74 -11.67 8.76
N GLY A 109 -5.24 -10.51 9.24
CA GLY A 109 -3.84 -10.15 9.14
C GLY A 109 -3.35 -9.95 7.70
N VAL A 110 -2.05 -10.19 7.49
CA VAL A 110 -1.39 -10.20 6.17
C VAL A 110 -1.24 -11.63 5.68
N SER A 111 -1.78 -11.92 4.51
CA SER A 111 -1.65 -13.23 3.84
C SER A 111 -0.60 -13.12 2.74
N VAL A 112 0.36 -14.04 2.75
CA VAL A 112 1.39 -14.19 1.70
C VAL A 112 1.24 -15.57 1.09
N ARG A 113 0.80 -15.63 -0.17
CA ARG A 113 0.56 -16.90 -0.88
C ARG A 113 0.89 -16.73 -2.37
N ASP A 114 1.62 -17.67 -2.93
CA ASP A 114 1.89 -17.77 -4.38
C ASP A 114 2.36 -16.45 -5.01
N GLY A 115 3.31 -15.75 -4.35
CA GLY A 115 3.83 -14.46 -4.80
C GLY A 115 2.84 -13.29 -4.67
N THR A 116 1.72 -13.50 -3.99
CA THR A 116 0.68 -12.49 -3.75
C THR A 116 0.64 -12.12 -2.28
N ILE A 117 0.55 -10.82 -1.98
CA ILE A 117 0.43 -10.29 -0.61
C ILE A 117 -0.90 -9.58 -0.49
N THR A 118 -1.77 -10.07 0.40
CA THR A 118 -3.12 -9.53 0.59
C THR A 118 -3.36 -9.16 2.05
N PHE A 119 -3.98 -8.01 2.27
CA PHE A 119 -4.43 -7.55 3.59
C PHE A 119 -5.69 -6.71 3.46
N LYS A 120 -6.46 -6.64 4.56
CA LYS A 120 -7.69 -5.86 4.63
C LYS A 120 -7.54 -4.72 5.62
N HIS A 121 -8.38 -3.71 5.50
CA HIS A 121 -8.50 -2.65 6.49
C HIS A 121 -9.89 -2.02 6.50
N ARG A 122 -10.23 -1.36 7.60
CA ARG A 122 -11.39 -0.46 7.69
C ARG A 122 -10.91 0.97 7.42
N ARG A 123 -11.69 1.73 6.68
CA ARG A 123 -11.41 3.16 6.52
C ARG A 123 -12.20 3.93 7.58
N PRO A 124 -11.53 4.71 8.44
CA PRO A 124 -12.26 5.64 9.32
C PRO A 124 -12.98 6.69 8.47
N ARG A 125 -13.99 7.32 9.04
CA ARG A 125 -14.68 8.45 8.41
C ARG A 125 -13.67 9.58 8.19
N GLY A 126 -13.19 9.74 6.95
CA GLY A 126 -12.28 10.83 6.59
C GLY A 126 -13.00 12.16 6.46
N ARG A 127 -12.24 13.26 6.54
CA ARG A 127 -12.71 14.63 6.25
C ARG A 127 -13.16 14.81 4.80
N SER A 128 -12.75 13.96 3.89
CA SER A 128 -13.04 14.01 2.45
C SER A 128 -14.53 13.85 2.08
N GLY A 129 -15.43 13.78 3.07
CA GLY A 129 -16.88 13.74 2.85
C GLY A 129 -17.42 12.46 2.18
N ARG A 130 -16.56 11.51 1.80
CA ARG A 130 -16.98 10.21 1.32
C ARG A 130 -17.43 9.36 2.51
N LEU A 131 -18.74 9.29 2.70
CA LEU A 131 -19.36 8.41 3.68
C LEU A 131 -19.39 7.00 3.11
N PHE A 132 -18.50 6.13 3.57
CA PHE A 132 -18.66 4.69 3.37
C PHE A 132 -19.54 4.13 4.50
N PRO A 133 -20.39 3.13 4.22
CA PRO A 133 -21.07 2.39 5.27
C PRO A 133 -20.10 1.86 6.33
N LEU A 134 -20.52 1.72 7.58
CA LEU A 134 -19.68 1.19 8.67
C LEU A 134 -19.18 -0.25 8.39
N SER A 135 -19.91 -1.00 7.57
CA SER A 135 -19.57 -2.35 7.11
C SER A 135 -18.54 -2.37 5.98
N SER A 136 -18.06 -1.20 5.53
CA SER A 136 -17.13 -1.14 4.39
C SER A 136 -15.74 -1.63 4.79
N LEU A 137 -15.23 -2.56 3.99
CA LEU A 137 -13.88 -3.08 4.08
C LEU A 137 -13.14 -2.77 2.79
N PHE A 138 -11.84 -2.53 2.91
CA PHE A 138 -10.93 -2.49 1.77
C PHE A 138 -10.05 -3.73 1.80
N ARG A 139 -9.74 -4.29 0.64
CA ARG A 139 -8.78 -5.36 0.44
C ARG A 139 -7.72 -4.87 -0.53
N ASN A 140 -6.48 -4.86 -0.07
CA ASN A 140 -5.32 -4.48 -0.87
C ASN A 140 -4.52 -5.73 -1.22
N THR A 141 -4.08 -5.82 -2.46
CA THR A 141 -3.32 -6.97 -2.95
C THR A 141 -2.16 -6.49 -3.81
N PHE A 142 -0.93 -6.91 -3.45
CA PHE A 142 0.23 -6.86 -4.33
C PHE A 142 0.35 -8.17 -5.07
N PHE A 143 0.64 -8.12 -6.37
CA PHE A 143 0.76 -9.29 -7.23
C PHE A 143 1.68 -8.98 -8.42
N ASP A 144 2.04 -10.00 -9.21
CA ASP A 144 3.00 -9.89 -10.32
C ASP A 144 4.31 -9.23 -9.88
N ILE A 145 4.79 -9.59 -8.67
CA ILE A 145 5.97 -9.00 -8.06
C ILE A 145 7.22 -9.54 -8.74
N ALA A 146 8.00 -8.62 -9.34
CA ALA A 146 9.26 -8.90 -10.02
C ALA A 146 10.26 -7.75 -9.77
N GLU A 147 11.52 -7.95 -10.13
CA GLU A 147 12.58 -6.94 -9.99
C GLU A 147 12.26 -5.65 -10.75
N ALA A 148 11.69 -5.76 -11.95
CA ALA A 148 11.39 -4.63 -12.83
C ALA A 148 10.04 -3.95 -12.54
N GLY A 149 9.16 -4.57 -11.77
CA GLY A 149 7.83 -4.02 -11.51
C GLY A 149 6.96 -4.90 -10.62
N PHE A 150 5.85 -4.31 -10.20
CA PHE A 150 4.78 -5.02 -9.51
C PHE A 150 3.43 -4.39 -9.85
N ARG A 151 2.36 -5.10 -9.53
CA ARG A 151 0.99 -4.59 -9.60
C ARG A 151 0.36 -4.57 -8.22
N TRP A 152 -0.54 -3.62 -8.03
CA TRP A 152 -1.33 -3.51 -6.81
C TRP A 152 -2.77 -3.20 -7.15
N ARG A 153 -3.70 -3.68 -6.33
CA ARG A 153 -5.11 -3.33 -6.45
C ARG A 153 -5.74 -3.10 -5.09
N ALA A 154 -6.73 -2.21 -5.07
CA ALA A 154 -7.68 -2.05 -3.99
C ALA A 154 -9.08 -2.47 -4.44
N GLU A 155 -9.74 -3.21 -3.58
CA GLU A 155 -11.12 -3.63 -3.73
C GLU A 155 -11.92 -3.13 -2.53
N LEU A 156 -13.16 -2.74 -2.77
CA LEU A 156 -14.12 -2.29 -1.76
C LEU A 156 -15.22 -3.31 -1.61
N SER A 157 -15.54 -3.64 -0.37
CA SER A 157 -16.76 -4.33 0.02
C SER A 157 -17.64 -3.41 0.85
N THR A 158 -18.93 -3.39 0.61
CA THR A 158 -19.94 -2.67 1.41
C THR A 158 -20.86 -3.59 2.19
N ASP A 159 -20.65 -4.90 2.10
CA ASP A 159 -21.42 -5.99 2.69
C ASP A 159 -20.58 -6.88 3.62
N ASN A 160 -19.64 -6.25 4.33
CA ASN A 160 -18.76 -6.91 5.31
C ASN A 160 -17.87 -8.04 4.71
N GLY A 161 -17.53 -7.94 3.43
CA GLY A 161 -16.59 -8.85 2.76
C GLY A 161 -17.25 -9.99 1.99
N GLU A 162 -18.57 -9.99 1.81
CA GLU A 162 -19.28 -10.99 1.00
C GLU A 162 -18.99 -10.78 -0.50
N THR A 163 -19.09 -9.53 -0.97
CA THR A 163 -18.74 -9.18 -2.35
C THR A 163 -17.66 -8.09 -2.40
N TRP A 164 -16.90 -8.05 -3.51
CA TRP A 164 -15.77 -7.13 -3.69
C TRP A 164 -15.82 -6.50 -5.07
N ALA A 165 -15.67 -5.18 -5.12
CA ALA A 165 -15.54 -4.42 -6.35
C ALA A 165 -14.16 -3.76 -6.43
N GLU A 166 -13.45 -3.93 -7.54
CA GLU A 166 -12.18 -3.25 -7.77
C GLU A 166 -12.41 -1.75 -7.94
N VAL A 167 -11.71 -0.94 -7.14
CA VAL A 167 -11.83 0.52 -7.12
C VAL A 167 -10.56 1.23 -7.58
N GLN A 168 -9.41 0.55 -7.51
CA GLN A 168 -8.14 1.09 -7.99
C GLN A 168 -7.17 -0.03 -8.33
N THR A 169 -6.40 0.16 -9.40
CA THR A 169 -5.21 -0.65 -9.70
C THR A 169 -4.02 0.26 -9.93
N ILE A 170 -2.82 -0.27 -9.66
CA ILE A 170 -1.55 0.43 -9.87
C ILE A 170 -0.61 -0.52 -10.59
N GLU A 171 0.03 -0.02 -11.64
CA GLU A 171 1.19 -0.64 -12.28
C GLU A 171 2.43 0.16 -11.90
N ALA A 172 3.39 -0.50 -11.26
CA ALA A 172 4.64 0.11 -10.82
C ALA A 172 5.81 -0.46 -11.63
N ARG A 173 6.69 0.42 -12.09
CA ARG A 173 7.90 0.05 -12.86
C ARG A 173 9.10 0.80 -12.32
N ARG A 174 10.29 0.20 -12.39
CA ARG A 174 11.52 0.92 -12.09
C ARG A 174 11.69 2.09 -13.07
N PRO A 175 12.12 3.29 -12.58
CA PRO A 175 12.49 4.38 -13.48
C PRO A 175 13.54 3.91 -14.48
N ALA A 176 13.44 4.38 -15.71
CA ALA A 176 14.51 4.15 -16.68
C ALA A 176 15.83 4.70 -16.13
N THR A 177 16.87 3.88 -16.10
CA THR A 177 18.23 4.34 -15.76
C THR A 177 18.65 5.38 -16.79
N ALA A 178 18.88 6.61 -16.32
CA ALA A 178 19.42 7.69 -17.15
C ALA A 178 20.88 7.42 -17.54
#